data_d46949c71f58eaba778334117a7cb35e
#
_entry.id   d46949c71f58eaba778334117a7cb35e
#
_cell.length_a   1.000
_cell.length_b   1.000
_cell.length_c   1.000
_cell.angle_alpha   90.00
_cell.angle_beta   90.00
_cell.angle_gamma   90.00
#
_symmetry.space_group_name_H-M   'P 1'
#
loop_
_entity.id
_entity.type
_entity.pdbx_description
1 polymer ?
#
loop_
_entity_poly.entity_id
_entity_poly.type
_entity_poly.pdbx_seq_one_letter_code
_entity_poly.pdbx_strand_id
1 'polypeptide(L)'
;MKHIRGPQSYGYGYHAITTMDDKEHHSMMDFGILKMKDGDVFIEDLPLERAYLLINGKMTFEWEGNSVSVDRPNCFDYCPWVLHVPKDVKVEFKAHGDVEIAVQRTVNETTFASKLYTPEECASENRGEGTMREASTRIVRTVFDYANAPYSNMVLGEVIGFPGKWSSYPPHWHPQPEIYFYRFLPENGYGFAELSEDVVKTHHNSTVFITEKETHPQTTAPGYAMWYLWVIRHIDGDPYITPTFVPEHLWVTDPDKEKDIWPPKK
;
A
#
# COMPACT_ATOMS: atom_id res chain seq x y z
N MET A 1 8.48 3.53 -17.68
CA MET A 1 7.39 4.49 -17.24
C MET A 1 7.05 4.18 -15.80
N LYS A 2 7.17 5.13 -14.87
CA LYS A 2 6.96 4.90 -13.43
C LYS A 2 5.51 5.00 -12.96
N HIS A 3 4.57 5.13 -13.88
CA HIS A 3 3.15 5.25 -13.60
C HIS A 3 2.31 4.48 -14.62
N ILE A 4 1.41 3.64 -14.12
CA ILE A 4 0.37 2.99 -14.92
C ILE A 4 -0.98 3.58 -14.50
N ARG A 5 -1.68 4.15 -15.45
CA ARG A 5 -3.09 4.54 -15.26
C ARG A 5 -3.95 3.30 -15.44
N GLY A 6 -4.30 2.62 -14.37
CA GLY A 6 -5.14 1.43 -14.43
C GLY A 6 -6.49 1.64 -15.14
N PRO A 7 -7.24 0.56 -15.41
CA PRO A 7 -8.57 0.63 -16.00
C PRO A 7 -9.56 1.32 -15.05
N GLN A 8 -10.69 1.79 -15.56
CA GLN A 8 -11.75 2.33 -14.71
C GLN A 8 -12.28 1.26 -13.72
N SER A 9 -12.33 0.01 -14.16
CA SER A 9 -12.70 -1.16 -13.36
C SER A 9 -11.96 -2.38 -13.88
N TYR A 10 -11.46 -3.22 -12.98
CA TYR A 10 -10.91 -4.54 -13.36
C TYR A 10 -12.06 -5.50 -13.67
N GLY A 11 -11.87 -6.37 -14.67
CA GLY A 11 -12.72 -7.53 -14.89
C GLY A 11 -12.54 -8.60 -13.79
N TYR A 12 -13.34 -9.66 -13.82
CA TYR A 12 -13.12 -10.81 -12.94
C TYR A 12 -11.88 -11.60 -13.35
N GLY A 13 -11.20 -12.18 -12.38
CA GLY A 13 -9.95 -12.91 -12.52
C GLY A 13 -8.74 -12.12 -12.00
N TYR A 14 -7.56 -12.68 -12.16
CA TYR A 14 -6.30 -12.06 -11.75
C TYR A 14 -5.74 -11.17 -12.88
N HIS A 15 -5.39 -9.95 -12.54
CA HIS A 15 -4.80 -8.95 -13.43
C HIS A 15 -3.42 -8.56 -12.92
N ALA A 16 -2.38 -9.09 -13.55
CA ALA A 16 -1.01 -8.67 -13.26
C ALA A 16 -0.81 -7.21 -13.71
N ILE A 17 -0.24 -6.41 -12.82
CA ILE A 17 0.15 -5.00 -13.08
C ILE A 17 1.65 -4.93 -13.35
N THR A 18 2.47 -5.63 -12.56
CA THR A 18 3.90 -5.83 -12.78
C THR A 18 4.32 -7.22 -12.32
N THR A 19 5.47 -7.66 -12.78
CA THR A 19 6.11 -8.92 -12.39
C THR A 19 7.55 -8.67 -11.96
N MET A 20 8.14 -9.61 -11.22
CA MET A 20 9.55 -9.54 -10.81
C MET A 20 10.52 -9.44 -11.99
N ASP A 21 10.13 -9.98 -13.15
CA ASP A 21 10.94 -9.93 -14.39
C ASP A 21 10.73 -8.66 -15.20
N ASP A 22 9.85 -7.76 -14.75
CA ASP A 22 9.56 -6.51 -15.45
C ASP A 22 10.77 -5.56 -15.38
N LYS A 23 11.42 -5.39 -16.52
CA LYS A 23 12.63 -4.57 -16.67
C LYS A 23 12.32 -3.07 -16.78
N GLU A 24 11.05 -2.70 -16.90
CA GLU A 24 10.65 -1.30 -16.98
C GLU A 24 10.44 -0.70 -15.58
N HIS A 25 9.86 -1.47 -14.66
CA HIS A 25 9.50 -0.97 -13.33
C HIS A 25 10.47 -1.37 -12.23
N HIS A 26 11.24 -2.46 -12.41
CA HIS A 26 12.27 -2.92 -11.46
C HIS A 26 11.78 -3.05 -10.01
N SER A 27 10.51 -3.45 -9.82
CA SER A 27 9.88 -3.49 -8.50
C SER A 27 10.35 -4.66 -7.61
N MET A 28 11.00 -5.65 -8.19
CA MET A 28 11.39 -6.91 -7.52
C MET A 28 10.20 -7.68 -6.92
N MET A 29 8.99 -7.36 -7.35
CA MET A 29 7.74 -7.96 -6.88
C MET A 29 6.80 -8.21 -8.05
N ASP A 30 6.01 -9.30 -7.96
CA ASP A 30 4.75 -9.37 -8.68
C ASP A 30 3.70 -8.58 -7.91
N PHE A 31 2.96 -7.76 -8.61
CA PHE A 31 1.83 -7.03 -8.05
C PHE A 31 0.63 -7.09 -9.00
N GLY A 32 -0.55 -7.34 -8.48
CA GLY A 32 -1.76 -7.41 -9.26
C GLY A 32 -3.03 -7.36 -8.44
N ILE A 33 -4.16 -7.29 -9.14
CA ILE A 33 -5.51 -7.28 -8.56
C ILE A 33 -6.22 -8.56 -8.94
N LEU A 34 -6.73 -9.26 -7.94
CA LEU A 34 -7.64 -10.38 -8.09
C LEU A 34 -9.06 -9.91 -7.81
N LYS A 35 -9.95 -10.00 -8.81
CA LYS A 35 -11.38 -9.74 -8.65
C LYS A 35 -12.16 -11.01 -8.80
N MET A 36 -13.06 -11.28 -7.86
CA MET A 36 -13.87 -12.48 -7.80
C MET A 36 -15.34 -12.11 -7.66
N LYS A 37 -16.23 -12.87 -8.31
CA LYS A 37 -17.69 -12.80 -8.11
C LYS A 37 -18.16 -13.88 -7.14
N ASP A 38 -19.38 -13.79 -6.71
CA ASP A 38 -20.00 -14.77 -5.81
C ASP A 38 -19.79 -16.21 -6.27
N GLY A 39 -19.30 -17.05 -5.36
CA GLY A 39 -19.03 -18.47 -5.58
C GLY A 39 -17.70 -18.78 -6.31
N ASP A 40 -16.97 -17.79 -6.79
CA ASP A 40 -15.66 -18.03 -7.39
C ASP A 40 -14.69 -18.59 -6.35
N VAL A 41 -13.81 -19.47 -6.81
CA VAL A 41 -12.69 -20.04 -6.03
C VAL A 41 -11.38 -19.71 -6.73
N PHE A 42 -10.43 -19.18 -5.97
CA PHE A 42 -9.05 -18.94 -6.42
C PHE A 42 -8.11 -19.84 -5.61
N ILE A 43 -7.23 -20.54 -6.30
CA ILE A 43 -6.23 -21.42 -5.68
C ILE A 43 -4.86 -21.01 -6.17
N GLU A 44 -3.92 -20.89 -5.24
CA GLU A 44 -2.52 -20.59 -5.57
C GLU A 44 -1.57 -21.41 -4.71
N ASP A 45 -0.56 -21.97 -5.39
CA ASP A 45 0.52 -22.74 -4.79
C ASP A 45 1.81 -22.40 -5.52
N LEU A 46 2.55 -21.42 -5.01
CA LEU A 46 3.76 -20.88 -5.65
C LEU A 46 4.94 -20.90 -4.69
N PRO A 47 6.18 -21.10 -5.21
CA PRO A 47 7.40 -21.08 -4.40
C PRO A 47 7.83 -19.62 -4.07
N LEU A 48 6.89 -18.79 -3.65
CA LEU A 48 7.07 -17.36 -3.36
C LEU A 48 6.47 -17.00 -2.00
N GLU A 49 7.05 -16.03 -1.34
CA GLU A 49 6.37 -15.28 -0.28
C GLU A 49 5.22 -14.48 -0.90
N ARG A 50 4.04 -14.52 -0.26
CA ARG A 50 2.83 -13.88 -0.78
C ARG A 50 2.06 -13.18 0.33
N ALA A 51 1.56 -11.99 0.00
CA ALA A 51 0.60 -11.28 0.82
C ALA A 51 -0.67 -10.98 0.01
N TYR A 52 -1.83 -11.15 0.62
CA TYR A 52 -3.13 -10.96 0.01
C TYR A 52 -3.93 -9.99 0.86
N LEU A 53 -4.00 -8.73 0.43
CA LEU A 53 -4.75 -7.68 1.12
C LEU A 53 -6.16 -7.59 0.53
N LEU A 54 -7.16 -7.89 1.35
CA LEU A 54 -8.56 -7.69 0.97
C LEU A 54 -8.85 -6.19 0.85
N ILE A 55 -9.14 -5.71 -0.37
CA ILE A 55 -9.51 -4.31 -0.62
C ILE A 55 -10.97 -4.09 -0.20
N ASN A 56 -11.86 -4.96 -0.68
CA ASN A 56 -13.28 -4.97 -0.30
C ASN A 56 -13.92 -6.31 -0.59
N GLY A 57 -15.04 -6.57 0.07
CA GLY A 57 -15.90 -7.73 -0.14
C GLY A 57 -15.85 -8.72 1.02
N LYS A 58 -16.62 -9.80 0.86
CA LYS A 58 -16.72 -10.89 1.81
C LYS A 58 -16.20 -12.18 1.21
N MET A 59 -15.30 -12.87 1.93
CA MET A 59 -14.68 -14.10 1.43
C MET A 59 -14.24 -15.01 2.55
N THR A 60 -13.85 -16.23 2.20
CA THR A 60 -13.13 -17.15 3.10
C THR A 60 -11.70 -17.32 2.61
N PHE A 61 -10.74 -17.14 3.50
CA PHE A 61 -9.34 -17.56 3.32
C PHE A 61 -9.15 -18.97 3.86
N GLU A 62 -8.51 -19.85 3.07
CA GLU A 62 -8.13 -21.20 3.49
C GLU A 62 -6.65 -21.41 3.24
N TRP A 63 -5.92 -21.91 4.26
CA TRP A 63 -4.49 -22.22 4.21
C TRP A 63 -4.13 -23.17 5.34
N GLU A 64 -3.26 -24.13 5.10
CA GLU A 64 -2.69 -25.04 6.12
C GLU A 64 -3.73 -25.61 7.11
N GLY A 65 -4.92 -25.97 6.62
CA GLY A 65 -6.03 -26.49 7.44
C GLY A 65 -6.84 -25.41 8.18
N ASN A 66 -6.48 -24.14 8.07
CA ASN A 66 -7.29 -23.03 8.59
C ASN A 66 -8.35 -22.64 7.57
N SER A 67 -9.50 -22.15 8.04
CA SER A 67 -10.58 -21.59 7.23
C SER A 67 -11.22 -20.43 8.00
N VAL A 68 -11.06 -19.21 7.49
CA VAL A 68 -11.53 -17.99 8.17
C VAL A 68 -12.33 -17.13 7.19
N SER A 69 -13.59 -16.87 7.55
CA SER A 69 -14.44 -15.95 6.80
C SER A 69 -14.20 -14.52 7.28
N VAL A 70 -13.99 -13.63 6.33
CA VAL A 70 -13.66 -12.22 6.54
C VAL A 70 -14.60 -11.32 5.74
N ASP A 71 -14.79 -10.10 6.23
CA ASP A 71 -15.60 -9.08 5.57
C ASP A 71 -14.92 -7.72 5.69
N ARG A 72 -14.77 -7.03 4.57
CA ARG A 72 -14.29 -5.65 4.51
C ARG A 72 -15.20 -4.87 3.56
N PRO A 73 -16.15 -4.09 4.08
CA PRO A 73 -17.09 -3.36 3.22
C PRO A 73 -16.43 -2.36 2.27
N ASN A 74 -15.33 -1.71 2.69
CA ASN A 74 -14.53 -0.81 1.86
C ASN A 74 -13.16 -0.53 2.49
N CYS A 75 -12.21 -0.06 1.70
CA CYS A 75 -10.85 0.22 2.14
C CYS A 75 -10.67 1.58 2.85
N PHE A 76 -11.64 2.48 2.79
CA PHE A 76 -11.55 3.79 3.40
C PHE A 76 -11.85 3.75 4.91
N ASP A 77 -12.97 3.12 5.29
CA ASP A 77 -13.48 3.15 6.67
C ASP A 77 -12.96 1.99 7.54
N TYR A 78 -12.53 0.88 6.92
CA TYR A 78 -12.17 -0.35 7.62
C TYR A 78 -10.68 -0.68 7.46
N CYS A 79 -10.03 -1.12 8.53
CA CYS A 79 -8.69 -1.69 8.46
C CYS A 79 -8.67 -2.99 7.63
N PRO A 80 -7.53 -3.37 7.03
CA PRO A 80 -7.47 -4.52 6.13
C PRO A 80 -7.43 -5.85 6.88
N TRP A 81 -7.89 -6.89 6.18
CA TRP A 81 -7.53 -8.28 6.41
C TRP A 81 -6.39 -8.62 5.44
N VAL A 82 -5.33 -9.22 5.95
CA VAL A 82 -4.20 -9.63 5.10
C VAL A 82 -3.76 -11.03 5.45
N LEU A 83 -3.83 -11.96 4.49
CA LEU A 83 -3.18 -13.26 4.62
C LEU A 83 -1.76 -13.16 4.09
N HIS A 84 -0.76 -13.48 4.93
CA HIS A 84 0.66 -13.50 4.60
C HIS A 84 1.20 -14.91 4.78
N VAL A 85 1.77 -15.47 3.72
CA VAL A 85 2.26 -16.84 3.69
C VAL A 85 3.67 -16.94 3.11
N PRO A 86 4.52 -17.85 3.62
CA PRO A 86 5.81 -18.16 3.00
C PRO A 86 5.64 -18.92 1.67
N LYS A 87 6.74 -19.22 1.02
CA LYS A 87 6.77 -20.10 -0.16
C LYS A 87 6.16 -21.47 0.14
N ASP A 88 5.62 -22.10 -0.91
CA ASP A 88 5.12 -23.47 -0.91
C ASP A 88 3.90 -23.72 0.02
N VAL A 89 3.21 -22.68 0.46
CA VAL A 89 1.93 -22.78 1.17
C VAL A 89 0.80 -22.67 0.18
N LYS A 90 0.01 -23.73 0.00
CA LYS A 90 -1.21 -23.66 -0.80
C LYS A 90 -2.26 -22.79 -0.11
N VAL A 91 -2.82 -21.82 -0.83
CA VAL A 91 -3.95 -21.01 -0.38
C VAL A 91 -5.16 -21.25 -1.27
N GLU A 92 -6.35 -21.15 -0.68
CA GLU A 92 -7.62 -21.21 -1.40
C GLU A 92 -8.53 -20.09 -0.89
N PHE A 93 -9.12 -19.33 -1.80
CA PHE A 93 -10.03 -18.22 -1.49
C PHE A 93 -11.39 -18.50 -2.10
N LYS A 94 -12.46 -18.30 -1.32
CA LYS A 94 -13.83 -18.45 -1.77
C LYS A 94 -14.58 -17.13 -1.58
N ALA A 95 -15.08 -16.57 -2.67
CA ALA A 95 -15.84 -15.32 -2.66
C ALA A 95 -17.29 -15.54 -2.21
N HIS A 96 -17.82 -14.60 -1.42
CA HIS A 96 -19.21 -14.53 -0.97
C HIS A 96 -19.85 -13.21 -1.41
N GLY A 97 -19.86 -12.95 -2.71
CA GLY A 97 -20.19 -11.70 -3.37
C GLY A 97 -19.02 -11.17 -4.20
N ASP A 98 -19.07 -9.91 -4.60
CA ASP A 98 -17.97 -9.26 -5.30
C ASP A 98 -16.82 -8.98 -4.31
N VAL A 99 -15.60 -9.43 -4.67
CA VAL A 99 -14.39 -9.33 -3.85
C VAL A 99 -13.28 -8.76 -4.69
N GLU A 100 -12.48 -7.85 -4.12
CA GLU A 100 -11.21 -7.39 -4.70
C GLU A 100 -10.06 -7.57 -3.71
N ILE A 101 -8.96 -8.14 -4.19
CA ILE A 101 -7.76 -8.45 -3.39
C ILE A 101 -6.56 -7.88 -4.13
N ALA A 102 -5.72 -7.13 -3.42
CA ALA A 102 -4.38 -6.81 -3.89
C ALA A 102 -3.44 -7.98 -3.56
N VAL A 103 -2.72 -8.44 -4.56
CA VAL A 103 -1.84 -9.62 -4.48
C VAL A 103 -0.39 -9.16 -4.66
N GLN A 104 0.45 -9.40 -3.68
CA GLN A 104 1.87 -9.13 -3.68
C GLN A 104 2.64 -10.44 -3.57
N ARG A 105 3.67 -10.62 -4.40
CA ARG A 105 4.54 -11.81 -4.36
C ARG A 105 5.99 -11.41 -4.54
N THR A 106 6.89 -12.08 -3.83
CA THR A 106 8.34 -11.89 -4.00
C THR A 106 9.10 -13.16 -3.65
N VAL A 107 10.34 -13.24 -4.09
CA VAL A 107 11.24 -14.32 -3.67
C VAL A 107 11.60 -14.12 -2.21
N ASN A 108 11.47 -15.19 -1.42
CA ASN A 108 11.99 -15.26 -0.06
C ASN A 108 12.37 -16.71 0.27
N GLU A 109 13.62 -16.92 0.61
CA GLU A 109 14.11 -18.25 1.01
C GLU A 109 13.85 -18.55 2.49
N THR A 110 13.51 -17.55 3.29
CA THR A 110 13.19 -17.68 4.70
C THR A 110 11.84 -18.38 4.88
N THR A 111 11.79 -19.41 5.69
CA THR A 111 10.55 -20.08 6.09
C THR A 111 10.00 -19.41 7.35
N PHE A 112 8.71 -19.14 7.38
CA PHE A 112 8.01 -18.55 8.53
C PHE A 112 6.59 -19.11 8.64
N ALA A 113 5.94 -18.90 9.77
CA ALA A 113 4.56 -19.32 9.96
C ALA A 113 3.60 -18.39 9.21
N SER A 114 2.66 -18.95 8.45
CA SER A 114 1.60 -18.17 7.82
C SER A 114 0.80 -17.39 8.86
N LYS A 115 0.42 -16.17 8.53
CA LYS A 115 -0.34 -15.30 9.43
C LYS A 115 -1.48 -14.59 8.70
N LEU A 116 -2.67 -14.64 9.29
CA LEU A 116 -3.78 -13.77 8.93
C LEU A 116 -3.76 -12.55 9.88
N TYR A 117 -3.41 -11.39 9.36
CA TYR A 117 -3.52 -10.12 10.09
C TYR A 117 -4.95 -9.65 10.08
N THR A 118 -5.47 -9.35 11.28
CA THR A 118 -6.83 -8.87 11.47
C THR A 118 -6.89 -7.33 11.49
N PRO A 119 -8.07 -6.71 11.30
CA PRO A 119 -8.23 -5.26 11.42
C PRO A 119 -7.76 -4.70 12.77
N GLU A 120 -7.89 -5.47 13.86
CA GLU A 120 -7.51 -5.09 15.22
C GLU A 120 -5.99 -5.12 15.44
N GLU A 121 -5.28 -5.97 14.69
CA GLU A 121 -3.81 -6.06 14.75
C GLU A 121 -3.13 -5.02 13.87
N CYS A 122 -3.86 -4.40 12.94
CA CYS A 122 -3.33 -3.38 12.07
C CYS A 122 -3.08 -2.09 12.84
N ALA A 123 -1.81 -1.70 12.98
CA ALA A 123 -1.47 -0.40 13.57
C ALA A 123 -2.09 0.72 12.72
N SER A 124 -2.90 1.58 13.34
CA SER A 124 -3.56 2.71 12.68
C SER A 124 -3.30 3.98 13.44
N GLU A 125 -2.75 4.99 12.78
CA GLU A 125 -2.38 6.27 13.40
C GLU A 125 -2.77 7.46 12.52
N ASN A 126 -3.17 8.57 13.17
CA ASN A 126 -3.34 9.87 12.54
C ASN A 126 -1.98 10.57 12.43
N ARG A 127 -1.19 10.21 11.42
CA ARG A 127 0.15 10.77 11.25
C ARG A 127 0.07 12.21 10.76
N GLY A 128 0.86 13.10 11.41
CA GLY A 128 0.90 14.53 11.10
C GLY A 128 -0.17 15.35 11.81
N GLU A 129 -1.03 14.74 12.63
CA GLU A 129 -2.01 15.45 13.44
C GLU A 129 -1.33 16.45 14.39
N GLY A 130 -1.86 17.66 14.49
CA GLY A 130 -1.30 18.74 15.31
C GLY A 130 -0.05 19.41 14.72
N THR A 131 0.40 19.02 13.54
CA THR A 131 1.59 19.58 12.88
C THR A 131 1.27 20.21 11.52
N MET A 132 2.15 21.09 11.02
CA MET A 132 2.05 21.67 9.68
C MET A 132 0.65 22.24 9.35
N ARG A 133 -0.06 22.74 10.37
CA ARG A 133 -1.45 23.22 10.27
C ARG A 133 -2.38 22.20 9.62
N GLU A 134 -2.22 20.95 9.96
CA GLU A 134 -2.99 19.82 9.42
C GLU A 134 -2.83 19.58 7.92
N ALA A 135 -1.86 20.23 7.26
CA ALA A 135 -1.69 20.12 5.81
C ALA A 135 -1.26 18.71 5.35
N SER A 136 -0.68 17.91 6.27
CA SER A 136 -0.22 16.54 5.98
C SER A 136 -0.81 15.49 6.92
N THR A 137 -1.94 15.76 7.53
CA THR A 137 -2.66 14.79 8.35
C THR A 137 -3.30 13.72 7.47
N ARG A 138 -3.02 12.47 7.78
CA ARG A 138 -3.55 11.28 7.09
C ARG A 138 -3.62 10.11 8.07
N ILE A 139 -4.42 9.11 7.73
CA ILE A 139 -4.43 7.84 8.46
C ILE A 139 -3.39 6.92 7.82
N VAL A 140 -2.44 6.42 8.61
CA VAL A 140 -1.46 5.41 8.17
C VAL A 140 -1.79 4.10 8.87
N ARG A 141 -1.97 3.04 8.09
CA ARG A 141 -2.26 1.69 8.56
C ARG A 141 -1.10 0.78 8.14
N THR A 142 -0.27 0.39 9.10
CA THR A 142 0.82 -0.55 8.87
C THR A 142 0.37 -1.95 9.26
N VAL A 143 0.39 -2.88 8.32
CA VAL A 143 0.01 -4.29 8.55
C VAL A 143 1.21 -5.04 9.12
N PHE A 144 2.31 -5.05 8.36
CA PHE A 144 3.57 -5.60 8.83
C PHE A 144 4.76 -4.83 8.25
N ASP A 145 5.83 -4.80 9.04
CA ASP A 145 7.10 -4.17 8.74
C ASP A 145 8.26 -4.99 9.32
N TYR A 146 9.48 -4.48 9.22
CA TYR A 146 10.66 -5.19 9.73
C TYR A 146 10.62 -5.41 11.25
N ALA A 147 9.90 -4.60 12.01
CA ALA A 147 9.82 -4.74 13.48
C ALA A 147 8.95 -5.92 13.90
N ASN A 148 7.84 -6.18 13.20
CA ASN A 148 6.90 -7.26 13.56
C ASN A 148 6.99 -8.49 12.64
N ALA A 149 7.66 -8.37 11.47
CA ALA A 149 7.86 -9.45 10.51
C ALA A 149 9.29 -9.42 9.89
N PRO A 150 10.37 -9.52 10.69
CA PRO A 150 11.74 -9.43 10.19
C PRO A 150 12.15 -10.59 9.26
N TYR A 151 11.33 -11.60 9.16
CA TYR A 151 11.45 -12.75 8.26
C TYR A 151 10.88 -12.47 6.86
N SER A 152 10.05 -11.46 6.73
CA SER A 152 9.44 -11.04 5.46
C SER A 152 10.45 -10.30 4.58
N ASN A 153 10.34 -10.49 3.28
CA ASN A 153 11.01 -9.65 2.29
C ASN A 153 10.14 -8.46 1.83
N MET A 154 8.99 -8.25 2.47
CA MET A 154 8.10 -7.13 2.19
C MET A 154 7.74 -6.35 3.45
N VAL A 155 7.38 -5.09 3.25
CA VAL A 155 6.61 -4.26 4.18
C VAL A 155 5.30 -3.92 3.52
N LEU A 156 4.18 -3.99 4.23
CA LEU A 156 2.86 -3.75 3.65
C LEU A 156 2.01 -2.86 4.56
N GLY A 157 1.38 -1.90 3.95
CA GLY A 157 0.41 -1.06 4.62
C GLY A 157 -0.46 -0.27 3.65
N GLU A 158 -1.23 0.64 4.22
CA GLU A 158 -2.12 1.52 3.47
C GLU A 158 -2.20 2.90 4.11
N VAL A 159 -2.57 3.89 3.31
CA VAL A 159 -2.79 5.26 3.76
C VAL A 159 -4.14 5.76 3.28
N ILE A 160 -4.83 6.53 4.14
CA ILE A 160 -6.00 7.31 3.75
C ILE A 160 -5.62 8.80 3.82
N GLY A 161 -5.51 9.43 2.65
CA GLY A 161 -5.32 10.87 2.48
C GLY A 161 -6.66 11.60 2.53
N PHE A 162 -6.74 12.62 3.38
CA PHE A 162 -7.92 13.48 3.46
C PHE A 162 -7.98 14.49 2.30
N PRO A 163 -9.15 15.02 1.96
CA PRO A 163 -9.32 15.99 0.89
C PRO A 163 -8.37 17.18 0.99
N GLY A 164 -7.60 17.44 -0.07
CA GLY A 164 -6.66 18.57 -0.17
C GLY A 164 -5.39 18.44 0.67
N LYS A 165 -5.15 17.30 1.33
CA LYS A 165 -3.99 17.12 2.20
C LYS A 165 -2.87 16.32 1.53
N TRP A 166 -1.67 16.47 2.09
CA TRP A 166 -0.46 15.76 1.68
C TRP A 166 -0.27 14.48 2.50
N SER A 167 0.48 13.56 1.94
CA SER A 167 0.93 12.32 2.55
C SER A 167 2.36 12.01 2.10
N SER A 168 3.05 11.07 2.75
CA SER A 168 4.49 10.85 2.55
C SER A 168 5.33 12.14 2.70
N TYR A 169 4.88 13.02 3.60
CA TYR A 169 5.47 14.34 3.84
C TYR A 169 5.99 14.45 5.28
N PRO A 170 7.16 15.05 5.55
CA PRO A 170 8.10 15.71 4.61
C PRO A 170 8.66 14.77 3.55
N PRO A 171 9.18 15.35 2.41
CA PRO A 171 9.78 14.54 1.35
C PRO A 171 10.89 13.64 1.88
N HIS A 172 10.86 12.40 1.44
CA HIS A 172 11.83 11.39 1.84
C HIS A 172 12.02 10.37 0.73
N TRP A 173 13.10 9.61 0.84
CA TRP A 173 13.48 8.56 -0.10
C TRP A 173 14.09 7.35 0.62
N HIS A 174 14.16 6.23 -0.07
CA HIS A 174 14.85 5.01 0.34
C HIS A 174 15.30 4.21 -0.90
N PRO A 175 16.33 3.34 -0.79
CA PRO A 175 16.81 2.55 -1.92
C PRO A 175 15.91 1.37 -2.30
N GLN A 176 15.06 0.90 -1.39
CA GLN A 176 14.18 -0.24 -1.59
C GLN A 176 13.07 0.12 -2.56
N PRO A 177 12.76 -0.73 -3.56
CA PRO A 177 11.65 -0.47 -4.47
C PRO A 177 10.31 -0.53 -3.75
N GLU A 178 9.42 0.37 -4.13
CA GLU A 178 8.08 0.50 -3.56
C GLU A 178 7.02 0.63 -4.66
N ILE A 179 5.84 0.10 -4.39
CA ILE A 179 4.66 0.21 -5.25
C ILE A 179 3.55 0.89 -4.47
N TYR A 180 2.93 1.92 -5.07
CA TYR A 180 1.69 2.52 -4.61
C TYR A 180 0.56 2.18 -5.56
N PHE A 181 -0.57 1.69 -5.03
CA PHE A 181 -1.80 1.44 -5.77
C PHE A 181 -2.95 2.23 -5.18
N TYR A 182 -3.67 2.99 -6.03
CA TYR A 182 -4.60 4.04 -5.58
C TYR A 182 -6.07 3.72 -5.78
N ARG A 183 -6.88 4.17 -4.83
CA ARG A 183 -8.35 4.30 -4.91
C ARG A 183 -8.76 5.71 -4.51
N PHE A 184 -9.86 6.18 -5.07
CA PHE A 184 -10.43 7.47 -4.71
C PHE A 184 -11.91 7.33 -4.36
N LEU A 185 -12.38 8.17 -3.45
CA LEU A 185 -13.80 8.28 -3.08
C LEU A 185 -14.24 9.74 -3.18
N PRO A 186 -15.21 10.09 -4.06
CA PRO A 186 -15.74 9.25 -5.16
C PRO A 186 -14.67 8.79 -6.17
N GLU A 187 -14.97 7.76 -6.97
CA GLU A 187 -14.00 7.12 -7.89
C GLU A 187 -13.45 8.04 -9.00
N ASN A 188 -14.16 9.11 -9.34
CA ASN A 188 -13.69 10.14 -10.28
C ASN A 188 -12.66 11.09 -9.68
N GLY A 189 -12.27 10.88 -8.40
CA GLY A 189 -11.23 11.63 -7.72
C GLY A 189 -9.85 11.41 -8.34
N TYR A 190 -8.94 12.29 -7.96
CA TYR A 190 -7.55 12.24 -8.40
C TYR A 190 -6.61 12.83 -7.35
N GLY A 191 -5.34 12.56 -7.51
CA GLY A 191 -4.26 13.11 -6.72
C GLY A 191 -3.03 13.36 -7.56
N PHE A 192 -1.93 13.71 -6.91
CA PHE A 192 -0.62 13.80 -7.54
C PHE A 192 0.39 13.03 -6.71
N ALA A 193 1.28 12.32 -7.39
CA ALA A 193 2.44 11.67 -6.85
C ALA A 193 3.70 12.38 -7.38
N GLU A 194 4.54 12.88 -6.49
CA GLU A 194 5.87 13.34 -6.82
C GLU A 194 6.79 12.13 -7.04
N LEU A 195 7.71 12.23 -7.96
CA LEU A 195 8.81 11.30 -8.18
C LEU A 195 10.06 12.17 -8.46
N SER A 196 10.66 12.69 -7.38
CA SER A 196 11.70 13.73 -7.41
C SER A 196 11.23 14.98 -8.18
N GLU A 197 11.82 15.29 -9.33
CA GLU A 197 11.43 16.45 -10.14
C GLU A 197 10.18 16.23 -11.01
N ASP A 198 9.74 14.98 -11.15
CA ASP A 198 8.55 14.62 -11.93
C ASP A 198 7.30 14.54 -11.06
N VAL A 199 6.16 14.85 -11.66
CA VAL A 199 4.85 14.73 -11.02
C VAL A 199 3.90 13.98 -11.94
N VAL A 200 3.27 12.93 -11.40
CA VAL A 200 2.23 12.20 -12.13
C VAL A 200 0.86 12.42 -11.51
N LYS A 201 -0.17 12.54 -12.36
CA LYS A 201 -1.55 12.59 -11.91
C LYS A 201 -2.07 11.18 -11.69
N THR A 202 -2.41 10.88 -10.44
CA THR A 202 -2.98 9.58 -10.06
C THR A 202 -4.51 9.59 -10.14
N HIS A 203 -5.08 8.46 -10.53
CA HIS A 203 -6.50 8.22 -10.66
C HIS A 203 -6.89 6.92 -9.93
N HIS A 204 -8.17 6.65 -9.83
CA HIS A 204 -8.65 5.36 -9.36
C HIS A 204 -8.02 4.23 -10.17
N ASN A 205 -7.45 3.22 -9.52
CA ASN A 205 -6.66 2.11 -10.09
C ASN A 205 -5.29 2.49 -10.69
N SER A 206 -4.79 3.70 -10.47
CA SER A 206 -3.40 4.00 -10.83
C SER A 206 -2.41 3.20 -9.98
N THR A 207 -1.26 2.90 -10.56
CA THR A 207 -0.10 2.32 -9.87
C THR A 207 1.11 3.21 -10.12
N VAL A 208 1.89 3.50 -9.09
CA VAL A 208 3.15 4.26 -9.16
C VAL A 208 4.27 3.39 -8.62
N PHE A 209 5.41 3.43 -9.29
CA PHE A 209 6.62 2.69 -8.94
C PHE A 209 7.71 3.67 -8.49
N ILE A 210 8.21 3.47 -7.27
CA ILE A 210 9.30 4.22 -6.66
C ILE A 210 10.51 3.29 -6.59
N THR A 211 11.48 3.43 -7.47
CA THR A 211 12.53 2.41 -7.67
C THR A 211 13.96 2.96 -7.75
N GLU A 212 14.14 4.27 -7.76
CA GLU A 212 15.45 4.92 -7.95
C GLU A 212 15.75 5.98 -6.88
N LYS A 213 15.32 5.73 -5.64
CA LYS A 213 15.50 6.68 -4.53
C LYS A 213 14.78 8.02 -4.75
N GLU A 214 13.65 8.00 -5.48
CA GLU A 214 12.85 9.20 -5.66
C GLU A 214 12.25 9.65 -4.34
N THR A 215 12.22 10.97 -4.12
CA THR A 215 11.27 11.53 -3.18
C THR A 215 9.86 11.32 -3.70
N HIS A 216 8.93 10.96 -2.82
CA HIS A 216 7.61 10.51 -3.27
C HIS A 216 6.43 11.02 -2.43
N PRO A 217 6.37 12.32 -2.09
CA PRO A 217 5.17 12.91 -1.49
C PRO A 217 3.94 12.72 -2.36
N GLN A 218 2.79 12.63 -1.70
CA GLN A 218 1.50 12.42 -2.35
C GLN A 218 0.56 13.55 -1.95
N THR A 219 -0.37 13.91 -2.83
CA THR A 219 -1.44 14.84 -2.45
C THR A 219 -2.78 14.44 -3.04
N THR A 220 -3.84 14.67 -2.27
CA THR A 220 -5.22 14.37 -2.65
C THR A 220 -5.89 15.64 -3.16
N ALA A 221 -6.64 15.56 -4.24
CA ALA A 221 -7.43 16.70 -4.72
C ALA A 221 -8.50 17.10 -3.68
N PRO A 222 -8.82 18.40 -3.57
CA PRO A 222 -9.89 18.87 -2.69
C PRO A 222 -11.24 18.18 -3.00
N GLY A 223 -11.94 17.77 -1.95
CA GLY A 223 -13.27 17.13 -2.06
C GLY A 223 -13.23 15.61 -2.24
N TYR A 224 -12.06 14.98 -2.35
CA TYR A 224 -11.91 13.53 -2.50
C TYR A 224 -11.11 12.93 -1.36
N ALA A 225 -11.45 11.70 -0.95
CA ALA A 225 -10.55 10.86 -0.16
C ALA A 225 -9.67 10.03 -1.10
N MET A 226 -8.41 9.82 -0.73
CA MET A 226 -7.47 8.96 -1.43
C MET A 226 -7.07 7.82 -0.50
N TRP A 227 -7.29 6.59 -0.91
CA TRP A 227 -6.66 5.44 -0.31
C TRP A 227 -5.55 4.97 -1.24
N TYR A 228 -4.39 4.62 -0.67
CA TYR A 228 -3.39 3.86 -1.42
C TYR A 228 -2.77 2.77 -0.57
N LEU A 229 -2.62 1.59 -1.16
CA LEU A 229 -1.78 0.54 -0.66
C LEU A 229 -0.33 0.90 -0.97
N TRP A 230 0.56 0.65 -0.03
CA TRP A 230 2.00 0.71 -0.25
C TRP A 230 2.64 -0.63 0.13
N VAL A 231 3.53 -1.11 -0.73
CA VAL A 231 4.33 -2.29 -0.50
C VAL A 231 5.79 -2.02 -0.89
N ILE A 232 6.70 -2.27 0.04
CA ILE A 232 8.15 -2.09 -0.15
C ILE A 232 8.80 -3.47 -0.18
N ARG A 233 9.68 -3.72 -1.15
CA ARG A 233 10.52 -4.91 -1.20
C ARG A 233 11.87 -4.62 -0.54
N HIS A 234 12.21 -5.36 0.50
CA HIS A 234 13.54 -5.28 1.12
C HIS A 234 14.64 -5.62 0.11
N ILE A 235 15.79 -4.97 0.25
CA ILE A 235 17.02 -5.33 -0.46
C ILE A 235 17.82 -6.27 0.45
N ASP A 236 18.41 -7.31 -0.11
CA ASP A 236 19.20 -8.27 0.65
C ASP A 236 20.37 -7.56 1.37
N GLY A 237 20.43 -7.72 2.69
CA GLY A 237 21.42 -7.04 3.54
C GLY A 237 21.12 -5.57 3.83
N ASP A 238 20.07 -4.99 3.23
CA ASP A 238 19.64 -3.60 3.45
C ASP A 238 18.11 -3.52 3.54
N PRO A 239 17.49 -4.04 4.62
CA PRO A 239 16.04 -4.00 4.78
C PRO A 239 15.55 -2.58 5.00
N TYR A 240 14.36 -2.26 4.50
CA TYR A 240 13.70 -0.99 4.82
C TYR A 240 13.31 -0.97 6.30
N ILE A 241 13.77 0.04 7.02
CA ILE A 241 13.42 0.29 8.42
C ILE A 241 12.81 1.68 8.57
N THR A 242 13.51 2.70 8.05
CA THR A 242 13.07 4.10 8.06
C THR A 242 13.52 4.80 6.79
N PRO A 243 12.76 5.76 6.28
CA PRO A 243 13.20 6.56 5.13
C PRO A 243 14.26 7.58 5.51
N THR A 244 14.97 8.07 4.51
CA THR A 244 15.84 9.25 4.62
C THR A 244 15.07 10.50 4.22
N PHE A 245 14.90 11.42 5.16
CA PHE A 245 14.20 12.68 4.89
C PHE A 245 15.11 13.70 4.20
N VAL A 246 14.52 14.55 3.35
CA VAL A 246 15.21 15.67 2.71
C VAL A 246 15.41 16.78 3.75
N PRO A 247 16.68 17.13 4.11
CA PRO A 247 16.94 18.01 5.25
C PRO A 247 16.33 19.41 5.11
N GLU A 248 16.29 19.96 3.90
CA GLU A 248 15.77 21.32 3.63
C GLU A 248 14.28 21.46 3.91
N HIS A 249 13.53 20.35 3.96
CA HIS A 249 12.08 20.34 4.20
C HIS A 249 11.71 19.91 5.63
N LEU A 250 12.68 19.53 6.46
CA LEU A 250 12.41 19.08 7.84
C LEU A 250 11.92 20.19 8.76
N TRP A 251 12.21 21.45 8.44
CA TRP A 251 11.85 22.60 9.28
C TRP A 251 10.35 22.69 9.60
N VAL A 252 9.49 22.18 8.68
CA VAL A 252 8.02 22.22 8.87
C VAL A 252 7.54 21.30 10.00
N THR A 253 8.37 20.34 10.43
CA THR A 253 8.04 19.42 11.54
C THR A 253 8.51 19.93 12.88
N ASP A 254 9.28 21.02 12.91
CA ASP A 254 9.75 21.67 14.13
C ASP A 254 8.60 22.49 14.75
N PRO A 255 8.11 22.14 15.97
CA PRO A 255 7.03 22.88 16.61
C PRO A 255 7.33 24.37 16.80
N ASP A 256 8.60 24.72 17.03
CA ASP A 256 9.03 26.11 17.22
C ASP A 256 8.99 26.92 15.91
N LYS A 257 8.97 26.24 14.76
CA LYS A 257 8.88 26.81 13.42
C LYS A 257 7.47 26.89 12.84
N GLU A 258 6.48 26.32 13.52
CA GLU A 258 5.09 26.38 13.03
C GLU A 258 4.59 27.82 12.80
N LYS A 259 5.06 28.76 13.65
CA LYS A 259 4.76 30.18 13.51
C LYS A 259 5.25 30.81 12.21
N ASP A 260 6.31 30.24 11.62
CA ASP A 260 6.97 30.72 10.40
C ASP A 260 6.20 30.26 9.13
N ILE A 261 5.30 29.27 9.25
CA ILE A 261 4.44 28.84 8.15
C ILE A 261 3.51 30.01 7.77
N TRP A 262 3.52 30.40 6.50
CA TRP A 262 2.70 31.52 6.01
C TRP A 262 1.20 31.14 5.92
N PRO A 263 0.25 32.05 6.27
CA PRO A 263 0.48 33.30 6.97
C PRO A 263 0.91 33.05 8.42
N PRO A 264 1.88 33.81 8.94
CA PRO A 264 2.33 33.62 10.32
C PRO A 264 1.18 33.80 11.31
N LYS A 265 1.15 32.97 12.35
CA LYS A 265 0.19 33.18 13.46
C LYS A 265 0.53 34.53 14.15
N LYS A 266 -0.47 35.39 14.27
CA LYS A 266 -0.34 36.68 15.00
C LYS A 266 -0.27 36.44 16.49
#